data_5c7df559c3d12921a45bcbefc47a2e98
#
_entry.id   5c7df559c3d12921a45bcbefc47a2e98
#
_cell.length_a   1.000
_cell.length_b   1.000
_cell.length_c   1.000
_cell.angle_alpha   90.00
_cell.angle_beta   90.00
_cell.angle_gamma   90.00
#
_symmetry.space_group_name_H-M   'P 1'
#
loop_
_entity.id
_entity.type
_entity.pdbx_description
1 polymer ?
#
loop_
_entity_poly.entity_id
_entity_poly.type
_entity_poly.pdbx_seq_one_letter_code
_entity_poly.pdbx_strand_id
1 'polypeptide(L)'
;RIADYRLSPAEDKVLFRLDGKPLYRRSAYSSYVVYDTELGEAAPLHESDSLRYAVFSPDGERVAFVLRNNIYVKELATGRETAVTTDGVPNHIINGMPDWVYEEEWGLEDALRWSPDGEKLAFLRFDESGVRDYSLDLYGPDGSTPEDDVTAPRYPRRFTYKYPMAGEANSAVSLHVYDLASGRTTHVDVGPERDQYLPFFGWTPAGALCFYRINRLQNHLEVFVDDLKGTRKMIYEERSDKYIDNIGMGTVTFLSDGD
;
A
#
# COMPACT_ATOMS: atom_id res chain seq x y z
N ARG A 1 16.45 -10.75 -12.87
CA ARG A 1 17.03 -9.39 -12.93
C ARG A 1 16.53 -8.61 -11.73
N ILE A 2 17.36 -7.68 -11.18
CA ILE A 2 16.95 -6.75 -10.12
C ILE A 2 16.21 -5.59 -10.76
N ALA A 3 14.99 -5.32 -10.28
CA ALA A 3 14.15 -4.21 -10.71
C ALA A 3 14.28 -3.00 -9.78
N ASP A 4 14.49 -3.24 -8.47
CA ASP A 4 14.59 -2.19 -7.46
C ASP A 4 15.29 -2.74 -6.21
N TYR A 5 15.74 -1.86 -5.30
CA TYR A 5 16.30 -2.25 -4.02
C TYR A 5 16.02 -1.24 -2.92
N ARG A 6 16.02 -1.71 -1.67
CA ARG A 6 15.91 -0.87 -0.47
C ARG A 6 16.93 -1.33 0.56
N LEU A 7 17.61 -0.39 1.19
CA LEU A 7 18.49 -0.68 2.33
C LEU A 7 17.68 -0.80 3.62
N SER A 8 18.13 -1.64 4.53
CA SER A 8 17.72 -1.60 5.94
C SER A 8 18.16 -0.27 6.57
N PRO A 9 17.54 0.19 7.67
CA PRO A 9 17.96 1.42 8.34
C PRO A 9 19.42 1.45 8.79
N ALA A 10 19.99 0.31 9.16
CA ALA A 10 21.41 0.15 9.52
C ALA A 10 22.33 -0.08 8.31
N GLU A 11 21.79 -0.20 7.09
CA GLU A 11 22.49 -0.50 5.83
C GLU A 11 23.22 -1.85 5.85
N ASP A 12 22.91 -2.73 6.81
CA ASP A 12 23.46 -4.06 6.94
C ASP A 12 22.73 -5.12 6.10
N LYS A 13 21.55 -4.78 5.58
CA LYS A 13 20.74 -5.65 4.71
C LYS A 13 20.19 -4.90 3.51
N VAL A 14 20.01 -5.61 2.40
CA VAL A 14 19.41 -5.09 1.16
C VAL A 14 18.21 -5.94 0.80
N LEU A 15 17.06 -5.32 0.62
CA LEU A 15 15.86 -5.95 0.10
C LEU A 15 15.79 -5.69 -1.41
N PHE A 16 16.07 -6.70 -2.21
CA PHE A 16 15.95 -6.64 -3.67
C PHE A 16 14.55 -7.03 -4.11
N ARG A 17 13.95 -6.21 -4.97
CA ARG A 17 12.79 -6.59 -5.77
C ARG A 17 13.28 -7.09 -7.13
N LEU A 18 12.86 -8.27 -7.50
CA LEU A 18 13.18 -8.85 -8.81
C LEU A 18 12.12 -8.45 -9.84
N ASP A 19 12.48 -8.55 -11.14
CA ASP A 19 11.52 -8.34 -12.22
C ASP A 19 10.27 -9.21 -12.00
N GLY A 20 9.11 -8.63 -12.26
CA GLY A 20 7.83 -9.26 -11.99
C GLY A 20 6.81 -9.01 -13.10
N LYS A 21 5.58 -9.45 -12.85
CA LYS A 21 4.44 -9.25 -13.76
C LYS A 21 3.74 -7.94 -13.41
N PRO A 22 3.65 -6.96 -14.33
CA PRO A 22 2.90 -5.74 -14.10
C PRO A 22 1.44 -6.04 -13.72
N LEU A 23 0.90 -5.26 -12.78
CA LEU A 23 -0.52 -5.28 -12.42
C LEU A 23 -1.20 -4.01 -12.96
N TYR A 24 -0.72 -2.84 -12.56
CA TYR A 24 -1.14 -1.53 -13.04
C TYR A 24 0.09 -0.74 -13.51
N ARG A 25 -0.04 0.57 -13.62
CA ARG A 25 1.05 1.43 -14.10
C ARG A 25 2.33 1.37 -13.23
N ARG A 26 2.17 1.30 -11.91
CA ARG A 26 3.27 1.38 -10.94
C ARG A 26 3.48 0.09 -10.17
N SER A 27 2.46 -0.74 -10.04
CA SER A 27 2.49 -1.98 -9.27
C SER A 27 2.78 -3.21 -10.12
N ALA A 28 3.42 -4.18 -9.49
CA ALA A 28 3.73 -5.47 -10.08
C ALA A 28 3.69 -6.58 -9.02
N TYR A 29 3.46 -7.79 -9.45
CA TYR A 29 3.74 -9.00 -8.67
C TYR A 29 5.21 -9.39 -8.87
N SER A 30 5.97 -9.50 -7.79
CA SER A 30 7.43 -9.73 -7.83
C SER A 30 7.88 -10.71 -6.77
N SER A 31 9.06 -11.31 -6.98
CA SER A 31 9.80 -11.98 -5.92
C SER A 31 10.69 -10.96 -5.20
N TYR A 32 10.94 -11.21 -3.92
CA TYR A 32 11.85 -10.40 -3.10
C TYR A 32 12.92 -11.27 -2.47
N VAL A 33 14.14 -10.72 -2.36
CA VAL A 33 15.32 -11.37 -1.79
C VAL A 33 15.92 -10.42 -0.76
N VAL A 34 16.20 -10.93 0.43
CA VAL A 34 17.00 -10.23 1.45
C VAL A 34 18.44 -10.67 1.30
N TYR A 35 19.34 -9.72 1.16
CA TYR A 35 20.79 -9.91 1.16
C TYR A 35 21.38 -9.31 2.43
N ASP A 36 22.08 -10.12 3.19
CA ASP A 36 22.84 -9.70 4.36
C ASP A 36 24.25 -9.31 3.92
N THR A 37 24.64 -8.05 4.15
CA THR A 37 25.94 -7.52 3.67
C THR A 37 27.12 -8.00 4.52
N GLU A 38 26.88 -8.33 5.80
CA GLU A 38 27.93 -8.83 6.70
C GLU A 38 28.22 -10.32 6.45
N LEU A 39 27.18 -11.12 6.27
CA LEU A 39 27.30 -12.54 5.98
C LEU A 39 27.63 -12.83 4.51
N GLY A 40 27.32 -11.91 3.61
CA GLY A 40 27.45 -12.13 2.16
C GLY A 40 26.42 -13.12 1.61
N GLU A 41 25.31 -13.33 2.30
CA GLU A 41 24.29 -14.32 1.97
C GLU A 41 22.99 -13.68 1.47
N ALA A 42 22.33 -14.36 0.54
CA ALA A 42 21.06 -13.96 0.01
C ALA A 42 20.00 -15.04 0.23
N ALA A 43 18.83 -14.67 0.72
CA ALA A 43 17.71 -15.58 0.94
C ALA A 43 16.40 -15.01 0.37
N PRO A 44 15.53 -15.84 -0.21
CA PRO A 44 14.18 -15.39 -0.60
C PRO A 44 13.41 -14.89 0.62
N LEU A 45 12.73 -13.75 0.47
CA LEU A 45 11.83 -13.26 1.51
C LEU A 45 10.67 -14.24 1.73
N HIS A 46 10.11 -14.76 0.64
CA HIS A 46 9.02 -15.74 0.62
C HIS A 46 9.16 -16.63 -0.62
N GLU A 47 8.57 -17.81 -0.61
CA GLU A 47 8.61 -18.76 -1.75
C GLU A 47 7.81 -18.27 -2.97
N SER A 48 6.80 -17.42 -2.77
CA SER A 48 5.96 -16.89 -3.84
C SER A 48 6.68 -15.81 -4.65
N ASP A 49 6.45 -15.81 -5.95
CA ASP A 49 6.84 -14.77 -6.91
C ASP A 49 5.76 -13.65 -7.07
N SER A 50 4.74 -13.67 -6.23
CA SER A 50 3.53 -12.85 -6.39
C SER A 50 3.31 -11.89 -5.21
N LEU A 51 4.40 -11.37 -4.62
CA LEU A 51 4.33 -10.31 -3.63
C LEU A 51 4.11 -8.97 -4.34
N ARG A 52 3.23 -8.13 -3.76
CA ARG A 52 2.98 -6.80 -4.34
C ARG A 52 3.88 -5.72 -3.76
N TYR A 53 4.33 -5.89 -2.52
CA TYR A 53 5.15 -4.92 -1.80
C TYR A 53 5.93 -5.59 -0.68
N ALA A 54 7.09 -5.02 -0.33
CA ALA A 54 7.85 -5.42 0.85
C ALA A 54 8.69 -4.24 1.38
N VAL A 55 8.79 -4.12 2.72
CA VAL A 55 9.51 -3.03 3.39
C VAL A 55 10.06 -3.49 4.74
N PHE A 56 11.30 -3.09 5.05
CA PHE A 56 11.91 -3.31 6.37
C PHE A 56 11.16 -2.55 7.48
N SER A 57 11.15 -3.13 8.67
CA SER A 57 10.86 -2.40 9.91
C SER A 57 11.97 -1.39 10.24
N PRO A 58 11.71 -0.38 11.10
CA PRO A 58 12.72 0.62 11.48
C PRO A 58 13.97 0.04 12.16
N ASP A 59 13.87 -1.12 12.80
CA ASP A 59 15.00 -1.85 13.38
C ASP A 59 15.75 -2.74 12.38
N GLY A 60 15.21 -2.95 11.16
CA GLY A 60 15.80 -3.84 10.15
C GLY A 60 15.65 -5.33 10.44
N GLU A 61 14.98 -5.71 11.53
CA GLU A 61 14.87 -7.11 11.97
C GLU A 61 13.67 -7.83 11.34
N ARG A 62 12.72 -7.09 10.79
CA ARG A 62 11.48 -7.61 10.19
C ARG A 62 11.25 -7.02 8.82
N VAL A 63 10.47 -7.73 8.00
CA VAL A 63 9.95 -7.23 6.73
C VAL A 63 8.45 -7.42 6.71
N ALA A 64 7.71 -6.33 6.49
CA ALA A 64 6.29 -6.41 6.16
C ALA A 64 6.14 -6.56 4.64
N PHE A 65 5.24 -7.43 4.19
CA PHE A 65 4.99 -7.65 2.78
C PHE A 65 3.52 -7.98 2.51
N VAL A 66 3.11 -7.80 1.25
CA VAL A 66 1.73 -8.09 0.81
C VAL A 66 1.72 -9.26 -0.16
N LEU A 67 0.95 -10.28 0.19
CA LEU A 67 0.72 -11.48 -0.62
C LEU A 67 -0.78 -11.79 -0.65
N ARG A 68 -1.35 -11.98 -1.86
CA ARG A 68 -2.77 -12.31 -2.07
C ARG A 68 -3.71 -11.35 -1.32
N ASN A 69 -3.43 -10.05 -1.44
CA ASN A 69 -4.18 -8.96 -0.78
C ASN A 69 -4.17 -8.99 0.76
N ASN A 70 -3.27 -9.76 1.37
CA ASN A 70 -3.08 -9.80 2.83
C ASN A 70 -1.67 -9.36 3.20
N ILE A 71 -1.57 -8.73 4.37
CA ILE A 71 -0.32 -8.27 4.95
C ILE A 71 0.27 -9.38 5.84
N TYR A 72 1.56 -9.58 5.71
CA TYR A 72 2.37 -10.47 6.54
C TYR A 72 3.58 -9.72 7.09
N VAL A 73 4.06 -10.16 8.23
CA VAL A 73 5.33 -9.72 8.83
C VAL A 73 6.22 -10.94 9.00
N LYS A 74 7.43 -10.88 8.45
CA LYS A 74 8.48 -11.92 8.63
C LYS A 74 9.55 -11.40 9.56
N GLU A 75 9.89 -12.17 10.57
CA GLU A 75 11.10 -12.02 11.38
C GLU A 75 12.29 -12.64 10.65
N LEU A 76 13.31 -11.86 10.36
CA LEU A 76 14.41 -12.32 9.53
C LEU A 76 15.29 -13.37 10.24
N ALA A 77 15.55 -13.18 11.54
CA ALA A 77 16.38 -14.08 12.32
C ALA A 77 15.79 -15.49 12.49
N THR A 78 14.47 -15.60 12.60
CA THR A 78 13.77 -16.88 12.84
C THR A 78 13.09 -17.45 11.61
N GLY A 79 12.88 -16.61 10.59
CA GLY A 79 12.06 -16.94 9.42
C GLY A 79 10.56 -17.03 9.70
N ARG A 80 10.11 -16.70 10.92
CA ARG A 80 8.71 -16.78 11.32
C ARG A 80 7.88 -15.72 10.59
N GLU A 81 6.80 -16.16 9.94
CA GLU A 81 5.84 -15.30 9.29
C GLU A 81 4.55 -15.21 10.10
N THR A 82 4.04 -14.01 10.29
CA THR A 82 2.79 -13.72 10.99
C THR A 82 1.83 -13.01 10.04
N ALA A 83 0.63 -13.54 9.86
CA ALA A 83 -0.43 -12.88 9.12
C ALA A 83 -0.99 -11.71 9.94
N VAL A 84 -0.92 -10.51 9.41
CA VAL A 84 -1.54 -9.29 9.98
C VAL A 84 -3.00 -9.21 9.57
N THR A 85 -3.31 -9.59 8.33
CA THR A 85 -4.68 -9.66 7.81
C THR A 85 -4.93 -11.01 7.15
N THR A 86 -6.21 -11.43 7.09
CA THR A 86 -6.61 -12.74 6.54
C THR A 86 -7.87 -12.65 5.67
N ASP A 87 -8.42 -11.46 5.48
CA ASP A 87 -9.67 -11.22 4.77
C ASP A 87 -9.48 -10.73 3.32
N GLY A 88 -8.21 -10.66 2.86
CA GLY A 88 -7.88 -10.26 1.51
C GLY A 88 -8.44 -11.23 0.47
N VAL A 89 -9.18 -10.69 -0.49
CA VAL A 89 -9.80 -11.43 -1.60
C VAL A 89 -9.67 -10.63 -2.89
N PRO A 90 -9.16 -11.19 -3.99
CA PRO A 90 -9.07 -10.51 -5.27
C PRO A 90 -10.42 -9.94 -5.72
N ASN A 91 -10.43 -8.70 -6.21
CA ASN A 91 -11.60 -7.95 -6.64
C ASN A 91 -12.66 -7.71 -5.53
N HIS A 92 -12.29 -7.85 -4.27
CA HIS A 92 -13.15 -7.56 -3.12
C HIS A 92 -12.42 -6.78 -2.04
N ILE A 93 -11.37 -7.36 -1.44
CA ILE A 93 -10.67 -6.76 -0.31
C ILE A 93 -9.17 -6.71 -0.59
N ILE A 94 -8.59 -5.52 -0.44
CA ILE A 94 -7.16 -5.31 -0.55
C ILE A 94 -6.65 -4.72 0.78
N ASN A 95 -5.64 -5.33 1.37
CA ASN A 95 -4.97 -4.82 2.56
C ASN A 95 -3.53 -4.41 2.22
N GLY A 96 -3.13 -3.21 2.63
CA GLY A 96 -1.75 -2.74 2.55
C GLY A 96 -1.24 -2.33 1.17
N MET A 97 -2.10 -2.41 0.15
CA MET A 97 -1.82 -1.94 -1.22
C MET A 97 -3.01 -1.13 -1.73
N PRO A 98 -2.77 -0.13 -2.59
CA PRO A 98 -3.84 0.63 -3.19
C PRO A 98 -4.68 -0.20 -4.18
N ASP A 99 -5.92 0.23 -4.37
CA ASP A 99 -6.72 -0.11 -5.54
C ASP A 99 -6.27 0.71 -6.77
N TRP A 100 -6.93 0.52 -7.91
CA TRP A 100 -6.58 1.22 -9.14
C TRP A 100 -6.68 2.74 -9.00
N VAL A 101 -7.74 3.27 -8.36
CA VAL A 101 -7.97 4.72 -8.20
C VAL A 101 -6.86 5.36 -7.35
N TYR A 102 -6.50 4.74 -6.25
CA TYR A 102 -5.46 5.29 -5.37
C TYR A 102 -4.08 5.20 -5.98
N GLU A 103 -3.79 4.15 -6.75
CA GLU A 103 -2.52 4.06 -7.48
C GLU A 103 -2.43 5.09 -8.61
N GLU A 104 -3.47 5.20 -9.44
CA GLU A 104 -3.43 6.03 -10.65
C GLU A 104 -3.65 7.50 -10.35
N GLU A 105 -4.66 7.83 -9.55
CA GLU A 105 -5.10 9.22 -9.34
C GLU A 105 -4.40 9.88 -8.15
N TRP A 106 -4.13 9.15 -7.07
CA TRP A 106 -3.44 9.68 -5.89
C TRP A 106 -1.94 9.38 -5.87
N GLY A 107 -1.44 8.56 -6.79
CA GLY A 107 -0.03 8.18 -6.87
C GLY A 107 0.43 7.33 -5.67
N LEU A 108 -0.48 6.65 -4.99
CA LEU A 108 -0.15 5.81 -3.86
C LEU A 108 0.43 4.48 -4.35
N GLU A 109 1.70 4.21 -4.05
CA GLU A 109 2.39 2.99 -4.51
C GLU A 109 2.30 1.84 -3.51
N ASP A 110 2.08 2.17 -2.24
CA ASP A 110 1.89 1.23 -1.14
C ASP A 110 0.94 1.83 -0.09
N ALA A 111 0.30 0.99 0.70
CA ALA A 111 -0.69 1.40 1.69
C ALA A 111 -0.43 0.77 3.06
N LEU A 112 0.85 0.65 3.47
CA LEU A 112 1.26 0.25 4.81
C LEU A 112 2.46 1.06 5.29
N ARG A 113 2.53 1.32 6.62
CA ARG A 113 3.56 2.16 7.25
C ARG A 113 3.90 1.63 8.63
N TRP A 114 5.17 1.31 8.84
CA TRP A 114 5.70 1.02 10.17
C TRP A 114 5.67 2.27 11.06
N SER A 115 5.32 2.10 12.35
CA SER A 115 5.55 3.12 13.36
C SER A 115 7.05 3.31 13.59
N PRO A 116 7.51 4.51 14.04
CA PRO A 116 8.95 4.77 14.24
C PRO A 116 9.65 3.80 15.19
N ASP A 117 8.93 3.27 16.18
CA ASP A 117 9.42 2.27 17.13
C ASP A 117 9.39 0.82 16.57
N GLY A 118 8.81 0.61 15.39
CA GLY A 118 8.65 -0.72 14.78
C GLY A 118 7.63 -1.62 15.47
N GLU A 119 6.87 -1.12 16.46
CA GLU A 119 5.92 -1.93 17.23
C GLU A 119 4.53 -2.02 16.58
N LYS A 120 4.22 -1.10 15.67
CA LYS A 120 2.91 -1.03 15.01
C LYS A 120 3.05 -0.93 13.50
N LEU A 121 2.01 -1.39 12.81
CA LEU A 121 1.87 -1.28 11.37
C LEU A 121 0.52 -0.64 11.04
N ALA A 122 0.53 0.60 10.54
CA ALA A 122 -0.65 1.24 10.00
C ALA A 122 -0.85 0.81 8.55
N PHE A 123 -2.12 0.61 8.13
CA PHE A 123 -2.43 0.23 6.76
C PHE A 123 -3.83 0.68 6.33
N LEU A 124 -3.99 0.93 5.04
CA LEU A 124 -5.30 1.08 4.42
C LEU A 124 -5.85 -0.27 3.99
N ARG A 125 -7.15 -0.43 4.20
CA ARG A 125 -7.96 -1.53 3.71
C ARG A 125 -9.00 -0.99 2.74
N PHE A 126 -9.03 -1.54 1.54
CA PHE A 126 -9.93 -1.17 0.46
C PHE A 126 -10.98 -2.27 0.30
N ASP A 127 -12.25 -1.90 0.42
CA ASP A 127 -13.37 -2.74 0.06
C ASP A 127 -13.89 -2.30 -1.32
N GLU A 128 -13.43 -3.01 -2.35
CA GLU A 128 -13.80 -2.76 -3.74
C GLU A 128 -14.97 -3.63 -4.22
N SER A 129 -15.66 -4.33 -3.31
CA SER A 129 -16.78 -5.22 -3.66
C SER A 129 -17.94 -4.48 -4.34
N GLY A 130 -18.14 -3.19 -4.00
CA GLY A 130 -19.14 -2.32 -4.62
C GLY A 130 -18.69 -1.65 -5.92
N VAL A 131 -17.41 -1.76 -6.29
CA VAL A 131 -16.87 -1.18 -7.54
C VAL A 131 -17.20 -2.09 -8.71
N ARG A 132 -17.56 -1.50 -9.84
CA ARG A 132 -17.89 -2.27 -11.05
C ARG A 132 -16.66 -2.87 -11.70
N ASP A 133 -16.85 -4.02 -12.33
CA ASP A 133 -15.85 -4.64 -13.18
C ASP A 133 -15.73 -3.90 -14.51
N TYR A 134 -14.50 -3.69 -14.94
CA TYR A 134 -14.17 -3.26 -16.29
C TYR A 134 -13.30 -4.30 -16.98
N SER A 135 -13.54 -4.56 -18.23
CA SER A 135 -12.81 -5.59 -18.98
C SER A 135 -12.11 -4.99 -20.19
N LEU A 136 -10.85 -5.36 -20.35
CA LEU A 136 -10.03 -5.06 -21.52
C LEU A 136 -9.73 -6.36 -22.26
N ASP A 137 -9.74 -6.29 -23.59
CA ASP A 137 -9.26 -7.37 -24.44
C ASP A 137 -7.77 -7.13 -24.77
N LEU A 138 -6.91 -7.99 -24.23
CA LEU A 138 -5.45 -7.90 -24.40
C LEU A 138 -5.01 -8.90 -25.48
N TYR A 139 -4.30 -8.39 -26.48
CA TYR A 139 -3.71 -9.19 -27.56
C TYR A 139 -2.24 -9.46 -27.27
N GLY A 140 -1.75 -10.66 -27.57
CA GLY A 140 -0.40 -11.09 -27.29
C GLY A 140 -0.21 -11.73 -25.90
N PRO A 141 0.96 -12.34 -25.66
CA PRO A 141 1.21 -13.12 -24.43
C PRO A 141 1.25 -12.24 -23.17
N ASP A 142 1.59 -10.98 -23.28
CA ASP A 142 1.75 -10.00 -22.17
C ASP A 142 0.94 -8.71 -22.38
N GLY A 143 0.05 -8.68 -23.40
CA GLY A 143 -0.67 -7.48 -23.82
C GLY A 143 0.11 -6.63 -24.83
N SER A 144 1.29 -7.07 -25.26
CA SER A 144 1.99 -6.47 -26.39
C SER A 144 1.28 -6.76 -27.71
N THR A 145 1.37 -5.85 -28.66
CA THR A 145 0.88 -6.08 -30.03
C THR A 145 1.86 -7.01 -30.75
N PRO A 146 1.41 -8.10 -31.34
CA PRO A 146 2.29 -9.04 -32.05
C PRO A 146 2.60 -8.51 -33.43
N GLU A 147 3.48 -7.53 -33.57
CA GLU A 147 3.89 -7.10 -34.92
C GLU A 147 4.78 -8.14 -35.62
N ASP A 148 5.43 -9.04 -34.86
CA ASP A 148 6.38 -10.02 -35.43
C ASP A 148 6.24 -11.46 -34.91
N ASP A 149 5.27 -11.79 -34.05
CA ASP A 149 5.10 -13.14 -33.52
C ASP A 149 3.91 -13.86 -34.14
N VAL A 150 4.20 -14.65 -35.17
CA VAL A 150 3.20 -15.51 -35.85
C VAL A 150 2.61 -16.59 -34.94
N THR A 151 3.16 -16.83 -33.77
CA THR A 151 2.67 -17.80 -32.78
C THR A 151 1.76 -17.17 -31.72
N ALA A 152 1.64 -15.82 -31.70
CA ALA A 152 0.78 -15.14 -30.78
C ALA A 152 -0.69 -15.55 -30.90
N PRO A 153 -1.43 -15.62 -29.78
CA PRO A 153 -2.86 -15.95 -29.83
C PRO A 153 -3.62 -14.97 -30.72
N ARG A 154 -4.39 -15.49 -31.67
CA ARG A 154 -5.22 -14.67 -32.59
C ARG A 154 -6.43 -14.08 -31.91
N TYR A 155 -6.80 -14.59 -30.72
CA TYR A 155 -7.91 -14.10 -29.90
C TYR A 155 -7.39 -13.39 -28.68
N PRO A 156 -8.03 -12.30 -28.25
CA PRO A 156 -7.61 -11.58 -27.07
C PRO A 156 -7.85 -12.39 -25.80
N ARG A 157 -7.00 -12.18 -24.80
CA ARG A 157 -7.26 -12.58 -23.42
C ARG A 157 -8.03 -11.45 -22.75
N ARG A 158 -9.17 -11.76 -22.13
CA ARG A 158 -9.90 -10.79 -21.33
C ARG A 158 -9.20 -10.57 -20.00
N PHE A 159 -8.89 -9.30 -19.70
CA PHE A 159 -8.40 -8.84 -18.41
C PHE A 159 -9.50 -8.03 -17.74
N THR A 160 -9.98 -8.50 -16.57
CA THR A 160 -11.06 -7.87 -15.82
C THR A 160 -10.53 -7.41 -14.47
N TYR A 161 -10.82 -6.17 -14.10
CA TYR A 161 -10.42 -5.56 -12.83
C TYR A 161 -11.45 -4.53 -12.38
N LYS A 162 -11.37 -4.10 -11.13
CA LYS A 162 -12.25 -3.07 -10.57
C LYS A 162 -11.82 -1.69 -11.08
N TYR A 163 -12.74 -1.01 -11.77
CA TYR A 163 -12.50 0.30 -12.35
C TYR A 163 -13.79 1.12 -12.32
N PRO A 164 -13.89 2.11 -11.42
CA PRO A 164 -15.07 2.96 -11.36
C PRO A 164 -15.03 3.99 -12.49
N MET A 165 -16.08 4.03 -13.29
CA MET A 165 -16.27 5.12 -14.25
C MET A 165 -16.63 6.41 -13.51
N ALA A 166 -16.44 7.56 -14.15
CA ALA A 166 -16.78 8.86 -13.57
C ALA A 166 -18.22 8.87 -13.04
N GLY A 167 -18.39 9.26 -11.78
CA GLY A 167 -19.70 9.30 -11.10
C GLY A 167 -20.15 7.99 -10.47
N GLU A 168 -19.41 6.87 -10.64
CA GLU A 168 -19.71 5.60 -9.98
C GLU A 168 -19.06 5.51 -8.58
N ALA A 169 -19.44 4.47 -7.83
CA ALA A 169 -18.90 4.21 -6.50
C ALA A 169 -17.42 3.84 -6.55
N ASN A 170 -16.61 4.44 -5.69
CA ASN A 170 -15.25 4.02 -5.39
C ASN A 170 -15.23 2.91 -4.34
N SER A 171 -14.04 2.35 -4.08
CA SER A 171 -13.81 1.49 -2.92
C SER A 171 -14.13 2.22 -1.62
N ALA A 172 -14.73 1.52 -0.67
CA ALA A 172 -14.80 2.02 0.70
C ALA A 172 -13.45 1.79 1.38
N VAL A 173 -12.79 2.88 1.79
CA VAL A 173 -11.43 2.83 2.36
C VAL A 173 -11.48 3.05 3.86
N SER A 174 -10.73 2.24 4.60
CA SER A 174 -10.59 2.35 6.05
C SER A 174 -9.12 2.27 6.47
N LEU A 175 -8.81 2.96 7.58
CA LEU A 175 -7.46 3.00 8.15
C LEU A 175 -7.41 2.13 9.40
N HIS A 176 -6.38 1.31 9.50
CA HIS A 176 -6.19 0.34 10.57
C HIS A 176 -4.78 0.42 11.14
N VAL A 177 -4.62 0.04 12.39
CA VAL A 177 -3.33 -0.10 13.07
C VAL A 177 -3.27 -1.49 13.71
N TYR A 178 -2.29 -2.27 13.31
CA TYR A 178 -1.94 -3.55 13.91
C TYR A 178 -0.84 -3.35 14.95
N ASP A 179 -1.03 -3.89 16.13
CA ASP A 179 -0.06 -3.91 17.23
C ASP A 179 0.62 -5.28 17.27
N LEU A 180 1.92 -5.31 17.08
CA LEU A 180 2.68 -6.57 16.95
C LEU A 180 2.73 -7.36 18.26
N ALA A 181 2.80 -6.68 19.39
CA ALA A 181 2.92 -7.34 20.69
C ALA A 181 1.64 -8.06 21.08
N SER A 182 0.48 -7.43 20.87
CA SER A 182 -0.82 -8.01 21.20
C SER A 182 -1.44 -8.83 20.06
N GLY A 183 -0.97 -8.67 18.81
CA GLY A 183 -1.57 -9.27 17.64
C GLY A 183 -2.97 -8.71 17.30
N ARG A 184 -3.30 -7.51 17.77
CA ARG A 184 -4.63 -6.91 17.61
C ARG A 184 -4.61 -5.79 16.58
N THR A 185 -5.66 -5.76 15.74
CA THR A 185 -5.93 -4.66 14.83
C THR A 185 -6.98 -3.73 15.41
N THR A 186 -6.69 -2.43 15.40
CA THR A 186 -7.63 -1.37 15.76
C THR A 186 -8.04 -0.61 14.51
N HIS A 187 -9.34 -0.42 14.31
CA HIS A 187 -9.87 0.47 13.28
C HIS A 187 -9.74 1.91 13.75
N VAL A 188 -9.14 2.77 12.92
CA VAL A 188 -9.03 4.21 13.18
C VAL A 188 -10.33 4.86 12.69
N ASP A 189 -10.99 5.60 13.57
CA ASP A 189 -12.18 6.36 13.17
C ASP A 189 -11.77 7.52 12.26
N VAL A 190 -12.10 7.45 10.99
CA VAL A 190 -11.84 8.49 9.98
C VAL A 190 -13.09 9.35 9.69
N GLY A 191 -14.10 9.25 10.56
CA GLY A 191 -15.41 9.90 10.40
C GLY A 191 -16.45 9.00 9.75
N PRO A 192 -17.73 9.44 9.75
CA PRO A 192 -18.86 8.63 9.32
C PRO A 192 -19.02 8.52 7.80
N GLU A 193 -18.40 9.45 7.02
CA GLU A 193 -18.51 9.45 5.57
C GLU A 193 -17.71 8.30 4.96
N ARG A 194 -18.33 7.53 4.08
CA ARG A 194 -17.71 6.40 3.41
C ARG A 194 -17.25 6.73 1.99
N ASP A 195 -17.90 7.72 1.34
CA ASP A 195 -17.54 8.20 0.01
C ASP A 195 -16.57 9.39 0.11
N GLN A 196 -15.38 9.09 0.62
CA GLN A 196 -14.27 10.01 0.83
C GLN A 196 -12.96 9.35 0.42
N TYR A 197 -11.89 10.14 0.37
CA TYR A 197 -10.55 9.63 0.14
C TYR A 197 -9.66 9.83 1.37
N LEU A 198 -8.74 8.87 1.58
CA LEU A 198 -7.65 8.91 2.55
C LEU A 198 -6.32 8.90 1.77
N PRO A 199 -5.98 9.99 1.08
CA PRO A 199 -4.89 9.99 0.08
C PRO A 199 -3.51 9.87 0.71
N PHE A 200 -3.39 10.13 2.01
CA PHE A 200 -2.13 10.02 2.74
C PHE A 200 -2.39 9.58 4.18
N PHE A 201 -1.45 8.77 4.70
CA PHE A 201 -1.32 8.47 6.12
C PHE A 201 0.14 8.13 6.44
N GLY A 202 0.53 8.32 7.68
CA GLY A 202 1.89 8.05 8.14
C GLY A 202 2.03 8.33 9.63
N TRP A 203 3.24 8.25 10.14
CA TRP A 203 3.53 8.46 11.55
C TRP A 203 4.30 9.77 11.75
N THR A 204 3.98 10.49 12.82
CA THR A 204 4.84 11.55 13.30
C THR A 204 6.10 10.97 13.93
N PRO A 205 7.19 11.72 14.09
CA PRO A 205 8.38 11.25 14.81
C PRO A 205 8.09 10.82 16.25
N ALA A 206 7.06 11.39 16.87
CA ALA A 206 6.61 11.04 18.22
C ALA A 206 5.71 9.79 18.29
N GLY A 207 5.44 9.12 17.18
CA GLY A 207 4.65 7.90 17.12
C GLY A 207 3.13 8.10 17.13
N ALA A 208 2.64 9.32 16.87
CA ALA A 208 1.23 9.56 16.60
C ALA A 208 0.91 9.30 15.11
N LEU A 209 -0.31 8.87 14.81
CA LEU A 209 -0.74 8.61 13.45
C LEU A 209 -1.26 9.89 12.81
N CYS A 210 -0.69 10.29 11.67
CA CYS A 210 -1.19 11.36 10.83
C CYS A 210 -1.96 10.78 9.65
N PHE A 211 -3.12 11.34 9.32
CA PHE A 211 -3.85 10.97 8.12
C PHE A 211 -4.62 12.16 7.53
N TYR A 212 -4.78 12.11 6.21
CA TYR A 212 -5.55 13.08 5.45
C TYR A 212 -6.91 12.50 5.12
N ARG A 213 -7.91 13.35 5.15
CA ARG A 213 -9.26 13.06 4.70
C ARG A 213 -9.68 14.14 3.72
N ILE A 214 -10.16 13.75 2.55
CA ILE A 214 -10.75 14.66 1.59
C ILE A 214 -12.07 14.10 1.09
N ASN A 215 -13.08 14.96 0.97
CA ASN A 215 -14.40 14.57 0.49
C ASN A 215 -14.38 14.17 -1.00
N ARG A 216 -15.42 13.49 -1.46
CA ARG A 216 -15.56 13.04 -2.85
C ARG A 216 -15.44 14.17 -3.88
N LEU A 217 -15.92 15.37 -3.58
CA LEU A 217 -15.82 16.53 -4.46
C LEU A 217 -14.41 17.16 -4.47
N GLN A 218 -13.51 16.68 -3.64
CA GLN A 218 -12.12 17.14 -3.53
C GLN A 218 -12.01 18.65 -3.25
N ASN A 219 -12.91 19.19 -2.47
CA ASN A 219 -12.95 20.62 -2.14
C ASN A 219 -12.98 20.90 -0.63
N HIS A 220 -12.81 19.85 0.20
CA HIS A 220 -12.68 19.96 1.65
C HIS A 220 -11.65 18.93 2.14
N LEU A 221 -10.46 19.40 2.45
CA LEU A 221 -9.34 18.65 3.01
C LEU A 221 -9.22 18.88 4.50
N GLU A 222 -9.00 17.82 5.25
CA GLU A 222 -8.70 17.85 6.68
C GLU A 222 -7.50 16.95 6.97
N VAL A 223 -6.60 17.42 7.83
CA VAL A 223 -5.42 16.65 8.29
C VAL A 223 -5.53 16.46 9.79
N PHE A 224 -5.41 15.22 10.21
CA PHE A 224 -5.52 14.80 11.61
C PHE A 224 -4.23 14.19 12.13
N VAL A 225 -3.96 14.42 13.42
CA VAL A 225 -2.99 13.65 14.20
C VAL A 225 -3.74 12.96 15.34
N ASP A 226 -3.56 11.66 15.49
CA ASP A 226 -4.25 10.79 16.45
C ASP A 226 -3.20 10.05 17.29
N ASP A 227 -3.26 10.20 18.62
CA ASP A 227 -2.34 9.52 19.54
C ASP A 227 -2.68 8.03 19.75
N LEU A 228 -3.78 7.56 19.15
CA LEU A 228 -4.32 6.20 19.29
C LEU A 228 -4.71 5.84 20.74
N LYS A 229 -4.79 6.84 21.63
CA LYS A 229 -5.14 6.70 23.04
C LYS A 229 -6.41 7.47 23.40
N GLY A 230 -7.05 8.06 22.39
CA GLY A 230 -8.31 8.80 22.53
C GLY A 230 -8.19 10.31 22.27
N THR A 231 -7.01 10.82 21.92
CA THR A 231 -6.82 12.23 21.57
C THR A 231 -6.54 12.36 20.08
N ARG A 232 -7.49 13.00 19.37
CA ARG A 232 -7.32 13.39 17.97
C ARG A 232 -7.36 14.89 17.84
N LYS A 233 -6.43 15.44 17.07
CA LYS A 233 -6.37 16.86 16.74
C LYS A 233 -6.41 17.03 15.23
N MET A 234 -7.30 17.90 14.74
CA MET A 234 -7.22 18.43 13.40
C MET A 234 -6.13 19.51 13.38
N ILE A 235 -5.10 19.32 12.58
CA ILE A 235 -3.95 20.24 12.50
C ILE A 235 -4.02 21.15 11.28
N TYR A 236 -4.81 20.78 10.28
CA TYR A 236 -5.01 21.58 9.07
C TYR A 236 -6.40 21.35 8.50
N GLU A 237 -7.00 22.40 7.96
CA GLU A 237 -8.26 22.35 7.20
C GLU A 237 -8.16 23.30 5.99
N GLU A 238 -8.61 22.85 4.83
CA GLU A 238 -8.70 23.66 3.63
C GLU A 238 -10.05 23.43 2.93
N ARG A 239 -10.67 24.54 2.48
CA ARG A 239 -11.89 24.52 1.70
C ARG A 239 -11.71 25.35 0.44
N SER A 240 -12.29 24.88 -0.67
CA SER A 240 -12.27 25.58 -1.95
C SER A 240 -13.67 25.61 -2.55
N ASP A 241 -13.98 26.63 -3.32
CA ASP A 241 -15.19 26.71 -4.14
C ASP A 241 -15.06 25.90 -5.45
N LYS A 242 -13.89 25.33 -5.70
CA LYS A 242 -13.59 24.49 -6.86
C LYS A 242 -13.10 23.11 -6.39
N TYR A 243 -11.82 22.84 -6.52
CA TYR A 243 -11.16 21.64 -6.01
C TYR A 243 -9.79 22.00 -5.43
N ILE A 244 -9.28 21.12 -4.59
CA ILE A 244 -7.96 21.25 -3.96
C ILE A 244 -7.03 20.33 -4.74
N ASP A 245 -5.91 20.89 -5.22
CA ASP A 245 -4.90 20.19 -6.01
C ASP A 245 -3.65 19.88 -5.17
N ASN A 246 -2.80 19.01 -5.68
CA ASN A 246 -1.49 18.65 -5.10
C ASN A 246 -1.54 18.09 -3.66
N ILE A 247 -2.55 17.31 -3.34
CA ILE A 247 -2.63 16.59 -2.07
C ILE A 247 -1.80 15.32 -2.21
N GLY A 248 -0.50 15.44 -1.99
CA GLY A 248 0.43 14.33 -2.10
C GLY A 248 1.19 14.06 -0.81
N MET A 249 1.92 12.94 -0.81
CA MET A 249 2.95 12.66 0.20
C MET A 249 3.98 13.80 0.20
N GLY A 250 4.22 14.43 1.36
CA GLY A 250 5.15 15.55 1.51
C GLY A 250 4.49 16.93 1.62
N THR A 251 3.18 17.02 1.57
CA THR A 251 2.45 18.28 1.83
C THR A 251 2.60 18.72 3.29
N VAL A 252 2.74 17.78 4.22
CA VAL A 252 3.04 18.04 5.65
C VAL A 252 4.35 17.36 6.01
N THR A 253 5.26 18.10 6.62
CA THR A 253 6.53 17.60 7.15
C THR A 253 6.55 17.84 8.66
N PHE A 254 6.73 16.80 9.43
CA PHE A 254 6.95 16.90 10.86
C PHE A 254 8.43 17.09 11.14
N LEU A 255 8.76 18.06 11.95
CA LEU A 255 10.14 18.31 12.39
C LEU A 255 10.53 17.33 13.50
N SER A 256 11.83 17.08 13.67
CA SER A 256 12.35 16.12 14.65
C SER A 256 12.12 16.54 16.11
N ASP A 257 11.85 17.82 16.35
CA ASP A 257 11.51 18.40 17.65
C ASP A 257 10.00 18.29 18.00
N GLY A 258 9.21 17.75 17.09
CA GLY A 258 7.79 17.47 17.30
C GLY A 258 6.84 18.61 16.95
N ASP A 259 7.33 19.67 16.30
CA ASP A 259 6.53 20.78 15.78
C ASP A 259 6.09 20.56 14.32
#